data_22ec88701f7c6aa12424db33e3240c92
#
_entry.id   22ec88701f7c6aa12424db33e3240c92
#
_cell.length_a   1.000
_cell.length_b   1.000
_cell.length_c   1.000
_cell.angle_alpha   90.00
_cell.angle_beta   90.00
_cell.angle_gamma   90.00
#
_symmetry.space_group_name_H-M   'P 1'
#
loop_
_entity.id
_entity.type
_entity.pdbx_description
1 polymer ?
#
loop_
_entity_poly.entity_id
_entity_poly.type
_entity_poly.pdbx_seq_one_letter_code
_entity_poly.pdbx_strand_id
1 'polypeptide(L)'
;IALLKRLLELDLVESVPPIQLVIRLLIPQGSLLLELPDMQTHIGAFDPKLLGYPWKNPDVRVDHLQLAVQNLVMKSEAEKSSRREIFASIWKLAHAALGAEIPELVNSGKSAPIPRLSEPWYCCAEPTHQQLQSF
;
A
#
# COMPACT_ATOMS: atom_id res chain seq x y z
N ILE A 1 0.82 8.67 6.53
CA ILE A 1 1.57 9.93 6.21
C ILE A 1 3.03 9.84 6.63
N ALA A 2 3.37 9.33 7.83
CA ALA A 2 4.77 9.26 8.27
C ALA A 2 5.69 8.55 7.24
N LEU A 3 5.26 7.40 6.69
CA LEU A 3 6.00 6.70 5.65
C LEU A 3 6.22 7.59 4.40
N LEU A 4 5.18 8.26 3.93
CA LEU A 4 5.27 9.12 2.74
C LEU A 4 6.24 10.29 2.97
N LYS A 5 6.19 10.92 4.15
CA LYS A 5 7.16 11.96 4.53
C LYS A 5 8.59 11.44 4.52
N ARG A 6 8.81 10.23 5.07
CA ARG A 6 10.13 9.63 5.10
C ARG A 6 10.69 9.30 3.71
N LEU A 7 9.82 8.86 2.79
CA LEU A 7 10.22 8.62 1.40
C LEU A 7 10.65 9.91 0.68
N LEU A 8 9.97 11.03 0.98
CA LEU A 8 10.37 12.37 0.46
C LEU A 8 11.69 12.81 1.04
N GLU A 9 11.87 12.75 2.36
CA GLU A 9 13.08 13.16 3.06
C GLU A 9 14.32 12.39 2.57
N LEU A 10 14.15 11.11 2.25
CA LEU A 10 15.23 10.24 1.77
C LEU A 10 15.38 10.23 0.24
N ASP A 11 14.57 11.02 -0.47
CA ASP A 11 14.53 11.05 -1.96
C ASP A 11 14.32 9.66 -2.60
N LEU A 12 13.44 8.84 -2.00
CA LEU A 12 13.18 7.47 -2.42
C LEU A 12 11.92 7.30 -3.28
N VAL A 13 11.23 8.38 -3.64
CA VAL A 13 9.95 8.33 -4.40
C VAL A 13 10.08 7.54 -5.70
N GLU A 14 11.18 7.74 -6.44
CA GLU A 14 11.42 7.02 -7.69
C GLU A 14 11.92 5.59 -7.48
N SER A 15 12.38 5.26 -6.29
CA SER A 15 12.94 3.94 -5.95
C SER A 15 11.89 2.95 -5.44
N VAL A 16 10.73 3.43 -4.97
CA VAL A 16 9.66 2.61 -4.42
C VAL A 16 8.54 2.44 -5.45
N PRO A 17 8.23 1.22 -5.90
CA PRO A 17 7.06 0.96 -6.75
C PRO A 17 5.78 1.41 -6.05
N PRO A 18 4.86 2.14 -6.73
CA PRO A 18 3.64 2.65 -6.11
C PRO A 18 2.79 1.58 -5.44
N ILE A 19 2.76 0.38 -5.99
CA ILE A 19 2.00 -0.75 -5.43
C ILE A 19 2.49 -1.13 -4.02
N GLN A 20 3.75 -0.93 -3.68
CA GLN A 20 4.27 -1.18 -2.33
C GLN A 20 3.68 -0.24 -1.27
N LEU A 21 3.11 0.88 -1.70
CA LEU A 21 2.46 1.83 -0.79
C LEU A 21 1.01 1.43 -0.43
N VAL A 22 0.50 0.36 -1.05
CA VAL A 22 -0.89 -0.08 -0.88
C VAL A 22 -1.03 -1.53 -0.44
N ILE A 23 0.08 -2.27 -0.35
CA ILE A 23 0.04 -3.68 0.06
C ILE A 23 -0.50 -3.82 1.48
N ARG A 24 -1.30 -4.85 1.67
CA ARG A 24 -1.73 -5.31 2.99
C ARG A 24 -0.91 -6.53 3.41
N LEU A 25 -0.71 -6.67 4.70
CA LEU A 25 -0.02 -7.83 5.24
C LEU A 25 -0.89 -9.08 5.06
N LEU A 26 -0.36 -10.09 4.38
CA LEU A 26 -0.94 -11.42 4.35
C LEU A 26 -0.68 -12.12 5.69
N ILE A 27 -1.71 -12.67 6.31
CA ILE A 27 -1.62 -13.46 7.54
C ILE A 27 -1.87 -14.93 7.18
N PRO A 28 -0.83 -15.72 6.90
CA PRO A 28 -1.00 -17.12 6.54
C PRO A 28 -1.28 -18.00 7.77
N GLN A 29 -1.70 -19.22 7.51
CA GLN A 29 -1.83 -20.23 8.57
C GLN A 29 -0.47 -20.44 9.27
N GLY A 30 -0.47 -20.53 10.61
CA GLY A 30 0.74 -20.64 11.41
C GLY A 30 1.48 -19.31 11.66
N SER A 31 0.92 -18.17 11.24
CA SER A 31 1.48 -16.87 11.58
C SER A 31 1.42 -16.60 13.08
N LEU A 32 2.51 -16.12 13.67
CA LEU A 32 2.55 -15.71 15.08
C LEU A 32 1.62 -14.55 15.41
N LEU A 33 1.19 -13.78 14.40
CA LEU A 33 0.18 -12.73 14.57
C LEU A 33 -1.16 -13.28 15.04
N LEU A 34 -1.48 -14.55 14.76
CA LEU A 34 -2.70 -15.20 15.20
C LEU A 34 -2.73 -15.42 16.72
N GLU A 35 -1.56 -15.39 17.38
CA GLU A 35 -1.43 -15.59 18.82
C GLU A 35 -1.55 -14.26 19.60
N LEU A 36 -1.48 -13.12 18.91
CA LEU A 36 -1.57 -11.80 19.54
C LEU A 36 -3.02 -11.48 19.94
N PRO A 37 -3.29 -11.21 21.24
CA PRO A 37 -4.65 -10.90 21.70
C PRO A 37 -5.30 -9.73 20.95
N ASP A 38 -4.52 -8.69 20.65
CA ASP A 38 -4.99 -7.50 19.94
C ASP A 38 -5.42 -7.82 18.51
N MET A 39 -4.82 -8.82 17.89
CA MET A 39 -5.14 -9.21 16.52
C MET A 39 -6.39 -10.08 16.43
N GLN A 40 -6.68 -10.89 17.45
CA GLN A 40 -7.79 -11.86 17.43
C GLN A 40 -9.16 -11.21 17.20
N THR A 41 -9.35 -9.97 17.64
CA THR A 41 -10.60 -9.22 17.42
C THR A 41 -10.75 -8.66 16.01
N HIS A 42 -9.69 -8.66 15.23
CA HIS A 42 -9.62 -8.03 13.90
C HIS A 42 -9.47 -9.03 12.76
N ILE A 43 -9.17 -10.30 13.08
CA ILE A 43 -8.92 -11.37 12.13
C ILE A 43 -10.22 -12.14 11.87
N GLY A 44 -10.54 -12.37 10.59
CA GLY A 44 -11.66 -13.21 10.14
C GLY A 44 -11.33 -14.70 10.15
N ALA A 45 -12.26 -15.53 9.69
CA ALA A 45 -12.00 -16.95 9.48
C ALA A 45 -10.99 -17.18 8.34
N PHE A 46 -10.29 -18.31 8.36
CA PHE A 46 -9.39 -18.68 7.28
C PHE A 46 -10.11 -18.71 5.93
N ASP A 47 -9.57 -18.06 4.94
CA ASP A 47 -10.07 -18.04 3.57
C ASP A 47 -9.13 -18.88 2.68
N PRO A 48 -9.60 -20.04 2.18
CA PRO A 48 -8.79 -20.90 1.31
C PRO A 48 -8.38 -20.24 -0.02
N LYS A 49 -9.15 -19.27 -0.51
CA LYS A 49 -8.83 -18.54 -1.74
C LYS A 49 -7.69 -17.56 -1.52
N LEU A 50 -7.67 -16.89 -0.37
CA LEU A 50 -6.59 -15.99 0.06
C LEU A 50 -5.36 -16.76 0.56
N LEU A 51 -5.50 -18.05 0.90
CA LEU A 51 -4.51 -18.83 1.63
C LEU A 51 -4.09 -18.15 2.96
N GLY A 52 -5.03 -17.46 3.59
CA GLY A 52 -4.74 -16.67 4.78
C GLY A 52 -5.99 -16.23 5.53
N TYR A 53 -5.76 -15.43 6.55
CA TYR A 53 -6.82 -14.86 7.39
C TYR A 53 -7.05 -13.40 6.99
N PRO A 54 -8.23 -13.03 6.45
CA PRO A 54 -8.56 -11.63 6.20
C PRO A 54 -8.64 -10.88 7.52
N TRP A 55 -8.21 -9.63 7.53
CA TRP A 55 -8.26 -8.81 8.72
C TRP A 55 -8.75 -7.40 8.40
N LYS A 56 -9.26 -6.72 9.41
CA LYS A 56 -9.77 -5.35 9.32
C LYS A 56 -9.00 -4.45 10.28
N ASN A 57 -8.74 -3.21 9.85
CA ASN A 57 -8.18 -2.23 10.76
C ASN A 57 -9.22 -1.82 11.81
N PRO A 58 -8.84 -1.60 13.07
CA PRO A 58 -9.74 -1.02 14.09
C PRO A 58 -10.38 0.29 13.64
N ASP A 59 -9.65 1.10 12.91
CA ASP A 59 -10.18 2.31 12.25
C ASP A 59 -10.54 2.00 10.80
N VAL A 60 -11.83 1.89 10.52
CA VAL A 60 -12.36 1.60 9.17
C VAL A 60 -11.91 2.63 8.12
N ARG A 61 -11.54 3.86 8.53
CA ARG A 61 -11.01 4.87 7.60
C ARG A 61 -9.68 4.45 6.98
N VAL A 62 -8.89 3.65 7.71
CA VAL A 62 -7.61 3.11 7.19
C VAL A 62 -7.87 2.10 6.08
N ASP A 63 -8.86 1.20 6.24
CA ASP A 63 -9.24 0.24 5.20
C ASP A 63 -9.81 0.94 3.96
N HIS A 64 -10.64 1.97 4.16
CA HIS A 64 -11.16 2.78 3.05
C HIS A 64 -10.05 3.53 2.32
N LEU A 65 -9.11 4.12 3.06
CA LEU A 65 -7.95 4.80 2.46
C LEU A 65 -7.09 3.81 1.67
N GLN A 66 -6.80 2.63 2.23
CA GLN A 66 -6.02 1.60 1.55
C GLN A 66 -6.66 1.21 0.21
N LEU A 67 -7.98 0.94 0.21
CA LEU A 67 -8.71 0.58 -1.00
C LEU A 67 -8.72 1.74 -2.03
N ALA A 68 -8.90 2.97 -1.57
CA ALA A 68 -8.88 4.15 -2.44
C ALA A 68 -7.50 4.35 -3.09
N VAL A 69 -6.41 4.19 -2.30
CA VAL A 69 -5.04 4.28 -2.83
C VAL A 69 -4.74 3.12 -3.78
N GLN A 70 -5.19 1.91 -3.48
CA GLN A 70 -5.04 0.75 -4.38
C GLN A 70 -5.68 1.00 -5.74
N ASN A 71 -6.93 1.46 -5.77
CA ASN A 71 -7.64 1.78 -7.00
C ASN A 71 -6.94 2.90 -7.79
N LEU A 72 -6.45 3.93 -7.10
CA LEU A 72 -5.69 5.01 -7.69
C LEU A 72 -4.40 4.49 -8.36
N VAL A 73 -3.63 3.67 -7.66
CA VAL A 73 -2.37 3.10 -8.18
C VAL A 73 -2.64 2.24 -9.40
N MET A 74 -3.60 1.30 -9.33
CA MET A 74 -3.96 0.44 -10.46
C MET A 74 -4.37 1.24 -11.70
N LYS A 75 -5.20 2.26 -11.52
CA LYS A 75 -5.62 3.14 -12.61
C LYS A 75 -4.45 3.90 -13.21
N SER A 76 -3.64 4.54 -12.36
CA SER A 76 -2.52 5.37 -12.81
C SER A 76 -1.40 4.54 -13.50
N GLU A 77 -1.17 3.30 -13.05
CA GLU A 77 -0.24 2.39 -13.73
C GLU A 77 -0.76 1.96 -15.11
N ALA A 78 -2.07 1.69 -15.24
CA ALA A 78 -2.70 1.42 -16.53
C ALA A 78 -2.59 2.61 -17.50
N GLU A 79 -2.68 3.83 -16.98
CA GLU A 79 -2.49 5.09 -17.72
C GLU A 79 -1.01 5.44 -17.95
N LYS A 80 -0.06 4.62 -17.47
CA LYS A 80 1.39 4.83 -17.55
C LYS A 80 1.88 6.13 -16.92
N SER A 81 1.22 6.57 -15.85
CA SER A 81 1.64 7.73 -15.06
C SER A 81 3.02 7.48 -14.43
N SER A 82 3.81 8.54 -14.27
CA SER A 82 5.10 8.44 -13.59
C SER A 82 4.92 8.12 -12.10
N ARG A 83 5.92 7.52 -11.48
CA ARG A 83 5.89 7.22 -10.03
C ARG A 83 5.69 8.47 -9.19
N ARG A 84 6.28 9.57 -9.61
CA ARG A 84 6.15 10.86 -8.95
C ARG A 84 4.72 11.41 -9.00
N GLU A 85 4.05 11.30 -10.14
CA GLU A 85 2.64 11.68 -10.28
C GLU A 85 1.73 10.80 -9.42
N ILE A 86 1.98 9.49 -9.41
CA ILE A 86 1.24 8.55 -8.56
C ILE A 86 1.47 8.88 -7.09
N PHE A 87 2.73 9.10 -6.68
CA PHE A 87 3.06 9.48 -5.30
C PHE A 87 2.38 10.79 -4.90
N ALA A 88 2.39 11.81 -5.77
CA ALA A 88 1.71 13.08 -5.51
C ALA A 88 0.20 12.90 -5.30
N SER A 89 -0.40 12.00 -6.06
CA SER A 89 -1.83 11.68 -5.93
C SER A 89 -2.13 10.92 -4.63
N ILE A 90 -1.27 9.96 -4.24
CA ILE A 90 -1.35 9.26 -2.94
C ILE A 90 -1.17 10.27 -1.79
N TRP A 91 -0.20 11.18 -1.90
CA TRP A 91 0.05 12.23 -0.91
C TRP A 91 -1.20 13.06 -0.64
N LYS A 92 -1.84 13.57 -1.69
CA LYS A 92 -3.09 14.34 -1.58
C LYS A 92 -4.20 13.53 -0.93
N LEU A 93 -4.40 12.29 -1.38
CA LEU A 93 -5.45 11.41 -0.89
C LEU A 93 -5.28 11.09 0.60
N ALA A 94 -4.03 10.80 1.03
CA ALA A 94 -3.72 10.49 2.42
C ALA A 94 -3.92 11.69 3.35
N HIS A 95 -3.55 12.91 2.93
CA HIS A 95 -3.78 14.12 3.73
C HIS A 95 -5.27 14.46 3.79
N ALA A 96 -5.99 14.36 2.67
CA ALA A 96 -7.44 14.57 2.63
C ALA A 96 -8.20 13.62 3.57
N ALA A 97 -7.81 12.34 3.63
CA ALA A 97 -8.42 11.34 4.51
C ALA A 97 -8.25 11.66 6.01
N LEU A 98 -7.22 12.43 6.37
CA LEU A 98 -7.03 12.92 7.75
C LEU A 98 -7.65 14.29 8.01
N GLY A 99 -8.25 14.92 7.00
CA GLY A 99 -8.72 16.30 7.11
C GLY A 99 -7.57 17.30 7.38
N ALA A 100 -6.34 16.94 6.99
CA ALA A 100 -5.16 17.76 7.20
C ALA A 100 -4.88 18.65 5.99
N GLU A 101 -4.24 19.79 6.22
CA GLU A 101 -3.71 20.61 5.15
C GLU A 101 -2.75 19.79 4.29
N ILE A 102 -2.80 19.98 2.97
CA ILE A 102 -1.96 19.26 2.01
C ILE A 102 -0.69 20.09 1.79
N PRO A 103 0.44 19.71 2.39
CA PRO A 103 1.69 20.44 2.18
C PRO A 103 2.16 20.30 0.74
N GLU A 104 2.76 21.37 0.22
CA GLU A 104 3.36 21.35 -1.11
C GLU A 104 4.49 20.30 -1.17
N LEU A 105 4.52 19.52 -2.24
CA LEU A 105 5.58 18.55 -2.48
C LEU A 105 6.82 19.29 -2.99
N VAL A 106 7.77 19.54 -2.10
CA VAL A 106 9.05 20.10 -2.49
C VAL A 106 9.88 19.04 -3.21
N ASN A 107 10.18 19.30 -4.47
CA ASN A 107 11.00 18.44 -5.30
C ASN A 107 12.48 18.63 -4.96
N SER A 108 13.10 17.65 -4.31
CA SER A 108 14.57 17.61 -4.16
C SER A 108 15.32 17.17 -5.43
N GLY A 109 14.64 16.54 -6.35
CA GLY A 109 14.96 16.37 -7.78
C GLY A 109 16.36 15.91 -8.22
N LYS A 110 17.20 15.39 -7.32
CA LYS A 110 18.63 15.16 -7.60
C LYS A 110 19.09 13.71 -7.56
N SER A 111 18.24 12.78 -7.16
CA SER A 111 18.65 11.39 -7.05
C SER A 111 18.54 10.68 -8.39
N ALA A 112 19.63 10.08 -8.83
CA ALA A 112 19.58 9.14 -9.95
C ALA A 112 18.71 7.94 -9.56
N PRO A 113 17.85 7.42 -10.46
CA PRO A 113 16.99 6.29 -10.14
C PRO A 113 17.86 5.09 -9.73
N ILE A 114 17.65 4.58 -8.52
CA ILE A 114 18.31 3.37 -8.05
C ILE A 114 17.80 2.19 -8.88
N PRO A 115 18.66 1.28 -9.35
CA PRO A 115 18.25 0.05 -10.01
C PRO A 115 17.26 -0.71 -9.11
N ARG A 116 16.15 -1.15 -9.68
CA ARG A 116 15.02 -1.74 -8.95
C ARG A 116 14.51 -2.98 -9.66
N LEU A 117 13.99 -3.91 -8.87
CA LEU A 117 13.21 -5.03 -9.40
C LEU A 117 11.90 -4.51 -9.99
N SER A 118 11.58 -4.97 -11.19
CA SER A 118 10.34 -4.65 -11.90
C SER A 118 9.31 -5.78 -11.83
N GLU A 119 9.55 -6.77 -10.98
CA GLU A 119 8.69 -7.95 -10.86
C GLU A 119 7.35 -7.59 -10.22
N PRO A 120 6.23 -8.08 -10.78
CA PRO A 120 4.89 -7.69 -10.34
C PRO A 120 4.39 -8.44 -9.10
N TRP A 121 5.20 -9.25 -8.47
CA TRP A 121 4.78 -10.05 -7.32
C TRP A 121 5.51 -9.62 -6.04
N TYR A 122 4.76 -9.63 -4.95
CA TYR A 122 5.21 -9.13 -3.66
C TYR A 122 5.10 -10.23 -2.62
N CYS A 123 6.23 -10.60 -2.05
CA CYS A 123 6.27 -11.53 -0.94
C CYS A 123 5.48 -10.97 0.26
N CYS A 124 4.69 -11.82 0.91
CA CYS A 124 3.93 -11.49 2.12
C CYS A 124 2.81 -10.44 1.98
N ALA A 125 2.43 -10.08 0.75
CA ALA A 125 1.27 -9.22 0.50
C ALA A 125 -0.01 -10.04 0.24
N GLU A 126 -1.16 -9.54 0.67
CA GLU A 126 -2.44 -10.09 0.26
C GLU A 126 -2.59 -9.98 -1.26
N PRO A 127 -3.00 -11.06 -1.95
CA PRO A 127 -3.28 -10.98 -3.38
C PRO A 127 -4.47 -10.06 -3.64
N THR A 128 -4.41 -9.33 -4.73
CA THR A 128 -5.55 -8.52 -5.20
C THR A 128 -6.65 -9.41 -5.76
N HIS A 129 -7.89 -8.90 -5.81
CA HIS A 129 -9.00 -9.61 -6.44
C HIS A 129 -8.71 -10.04 -7.88
N GLN A 130 -7.97 -9.24 -8.65
CA GLN A 130 -7.59 -9.61 -10.03
C GLN A 130 -6.60 -10.77 -10.05
N GLN A 131 -5.65 -10.82 -9.14
CA GLN A 131 -4.70 -11.93 -9.02
C GLN A 131 -5.41 -13.22 -8.63
N LEU A 132 -6.43 -13.16 -7.76
CA LEU A 132 -7.23 -14.33 -7.37
C LEU A 132 -8.14 -14.86 -8.49
N GLN A 133 -8.48 -14.03 -9.47
CA GLN A 133 -9.31 -14.45 -10.63
C GLN A 133 -8.50 -15.12 -11.73
N SER A 134 -7.17 -15.05 -11.69
CA SER A 134 -6.28 -15.63 -12.69
C SER A 134 -5.85 -17.06 -12.37
N PHE A 135 -6.34 -17.63 -11.30
CA PHE A 135 -6.24 -19.03 -10.89
C PHE A 135 -7.62 -19.68 -10.94
#